data_9170c9027e42568c3869ed386e42fefd
#
_entry.id   9170c9027e42568c3869ed386e42fefd
#
_cell.length_a   1.000
_cell.length_b   1.000
_cell.length_c   1.000
_cell.angle_alpha   90.00
_cell.angle_beta   90.00
_cell.angle_gamma   90.00
#
_symmetry.space_group_name_H-M   'P 1'
#
loop_
_entity.id
_entity.type
_entity.pdbx_description
1 polymer ?
#
loop_
_entity_poly.entity_id
_entity_poly.type
_entity_poly.pdbx_seq_one_letter_code
_entity_poly.pdbx_strand_id
1 'polypeptide(L)'
;QRVGEENRGWDVAKFLLGNERTGIARLGKSRERVDFAKQIARETRAGGRALIEDEGFRQRVARLETEIKALELTQLRVVSAGGKRADGKPDPFSSILKIKGTELQQAATELVMDAAGPLAMPAWARELAALGGEPPPNEPVPGPDWAARAAVPYLFLRAASIYGGSNEIQKNILTKAVLGL
;
A
#
# COMPACT_ATOMS: atom_id res chain seq x y z
N GLN A 1 23.63 -22.28 -7.19
CA GLN A 1 23.71 -21.54 -8.46
C GLN A 1 24.04 -20.08 -8.18
N ARG A 2 25.22 -19.63 -8.59
CA ARG A 2 25.66 -18.23 -8.42
C ARG A 2 25.17 -17.41 -9.63
N VAL A 3 24.62 -16.22 -9.36
CA VAL A 3 24.25 -15.24 -10.39
C VAL A 3 25.25 -14.09 -10.36
N GLY A 4 25.96 -13.87 -11.49
CA GLY A 4 26.98 -12.82 -11.63
C GLY A 4 28.33 -13.18 -11.01
N GLU A 5 29.21 -12.18 -10.95
CA GLU A 5 30.57 -12.32 -10.39
C GLU A 5 30.54 -12.33 -8.86
N GLU A 6 31.53 -12.96 -8.27
CA GLU A 6 31.72 -13.00 -6.82
C GLU A 6 31.94 -11.58 -6.25
N ASN A 7 31.35 -11.29 -5.10
CA ASN A 7 31.43 -9.98 -4.43
C ASN A 7 30.75 -8.80 -5.18
N ARG A 8 29.99 -9.06 -6.27
CA ARG A 8 29.26 -8.04 -7.05
C ARG A 8 27.75 -8.04 -6.79
N GLY A 9 27.28 -8.70 -5.74
CA GLY A 9 25.85 -8.80 -5.40
C GLY A 9 25.17 -7.45 -5.20
N TRP A 10 25.89 -6.44 -4.69
CA TRP A 10 25.34 -5.09 -4.50
C TRP A 10 25.01 -4.39 -5.83
N ASP A 11 25.77 -4.62 -6.89
CA ASP A 11 25.50 -4.07 -8.20
C ASP A 11 24.22 -4.69 -8.80
N VAL A 12 24.04 -5.99 -8.62
CA VAL A 12 22.80 -6.70 -9.00
C VAL A 12 21.61 -6.17 -8.21
N ALA A 13 21.75 -5.98 -6.89
CA ALA A 13 20.70 -5.42 -6.05
C ALA A 13 20.32 -3.99 -6.46
N LYS A 14 21.28 -3.12 -6.77
CA LYS A 14 21.03 -1.77 -7.26
C LYS A 14 20.28 -1.77 -8.60
N PHE A 15 20.64 -2.66 -9.51
CA PHE A 15 19.93 -2.82 -10.77
C PHE A 15 18.46 -3.22 -10.56
N LEU A 16 18.22 -4.25 -9.73
CA LEU A 16 16.87 -4.70 -9.38
C LEU A 16 16.04 -3.58 -8.78
N LEU A 17 16.54 -2.92 -7.73
CA LEU A 17 15.86 -1.83 -7.05
C LEU A 17 15.53 -0.65 -7.99
N GLY A 18 16.39 -0.40 -8.98
CA GLY A 18 16.16 0.64 -9.99
C GLY A 18 14.95 0.34 -10.88
N ASN A 19 14.74 -0.93 -11.23
CA ASN A 19 13.64 -1.35 -12.11
C ASN A 19 12.32 -1.61 -11.36
N GLU A 20 12.38 -2.02 -10.08
CA GLU A 20 11.19 -2.35 -9.29
C GLU A 20 10.32 -1.15 -8.92
N ARG A 21 10.91 0.05 -8.84
CA ARG A 21 10.26 1.26 -8.31
C ARG A 21 8.99 1.67 -9.04
N THR A 22 8.88 1.41 -10.33
CA THR A 22 7.69 1.75 -11.12
C THR A 22 6.48 0.88 -10.78
N GLY A 23 6.70 -0.38 -10.37
CA GLY A 23 5.66 -1.33 -9.96
C GLY A 23 5.24 -1.22 -8.49
N ILE A 24 6.09 -0.66 -7.63
CA ILE A 24 5.90 -0.68 -6.17
C ILE A 24 4.73 0.19 -5.69
N ALA A 25 4.31 1.15 -6.50
CA ALA A 25 3.17 2.03 -6.19
C ALA A 25 1.84 1.26 -6.06
N ARG A 26 1.69 0.13 -6.79
CA ARG A 26 0.52 -0.77 -6.74
C ARG A 26 -0.82 -0.03 -6.79
N LEU A 27 -0.95 1.00 -7.62
CA LEU A 27 -2.12 1.88 -7.68
C LEU A 27 -3.43 1.12 -7.92
N GLY A 28 -3.42 0.09 -8.76
CA GLY A 28 -4.59 -0.77 -9.00
C GLY A 28 -5.09 -1.43 -7.71
N LYS A 29 -4.17 -1.90 -6.83
CA LYS A 29 -4.55 -2.48 -5.54
C LYS A 29 -5.07 -1.45 -4.53
N SER A 30 -4.55 -0.24 -4.56
CA SER A 30 -5.07 0.85 -3.73
C SER A 30 -6.49 1.24 -4.16
N ARG A 31 -6.74 1.35 -5.47
CA ARG A 31 -8.07 1.60 -6.03
C ARG A 31 -9.07 0.50 -5.65
N GLU A 32 -8.70 -0.76 -5.86
CA GLU A 32 -9.52 -1.92 -5.49
C GLU A 32 -9.94 -1.88 -4.01
N ARG A 33 -9.02 -1.49 -3.11
CA ARG A 33 -9.32 -1.35 -1.67
C ARG A 33 -10.25 -0.19 -1.36
N VAL A 34 -10.06 0.95 -2.02
CA VAL A 34 -10.97 2.09 -1.86
C VAL A 34 -12.38 1.75 -2.35
N ASP A 35 -12.50 1.08 -3.50
CA ASP A 35 -13.79 0.63 -4.03
C ASP A 35 -14.45 -0.39 -3.09
N PHE A 36 -13.68 -1.31 -2.55
CA PHE A 36 -14.14 -2.25 -1.54
C PHE A 36 -14.61 -1.53 -0.26
N ALA A 37 -13.84 -0.57 0.26
CA ALA A 37 -14.25 0.24 1.41
C ALA A 37 -15.56 0.99 1.16
N LYS A 38 -15.77 1.54 -0.04
CA LYS A 38 -17.03 2.18 -0.45
C LYS A 38 -18.18 1.18 -0.51
N GLN A 39 -17.94 -0.03 -0.98
CA GLN A 39 -18.95 -1.08 -1.03
C GLN A 39 -19.41 -1.45 0.38
N ILE A 40 -18.50 -1.81 1.27
CA ILE A 40 -18.85 -2.20 2.64
C ILE A 40 -19.46 -1.05 3.44
N ALA A 41 -19.03 0.19 3.21
CA ALA A 41 -19.59 1.36 3.89
C ALA A 41 -21.05 1.66 3.55
N ARG A 42 -21.58 1.13 2.44
CA ARG A 42 -23.01 1.20 2.12
C ARG A 42 -23.84 0.27 3.00
N GLU A 43 -23.25 -0.83 3.45
CA GLU A 43 -23.91 -1.85 4.25
C GLU A 43 -23.65 -1.65 5.76
N THR A 44 -22.49 -1.11 6.11
CA THR A 44 -22.11 -0.81 7.51
C THR A 44 -22.94 0.34 8.06
N ARG A 45 -23.50 0.18 9.26
CA ARG A 45 -24.28 1.19 9.97
C ARG A 45 -23.48 1.83 11.10
N ALA A 46 -23.49 3.17 11.14
CA ALA A 46 -22.95 3.97 12.21
C ALA A 46 -24.01 4.98 12.66
N GLY A 47 -24.45 4.89 13.93
CA GLY A 47 -25.51 5.77 14.43
C GLY A 47 -26.85 5.66 13.66
N GLY A 48 -27.17 4.47 13.14
CA GLY A 48 -28.42 4.21 12.37
C GLY A 48 -28.34 4.60 10.88
N ARG A 49 -27.29 5.29 10.44
CA ARG A 49 -27.07 5.70 9.05
C ARG A 49 -26.01 4.84 8.38
N ALA A 50 -26.02 4.76 7.04
CA ALA A 50 -24.96 4.08 6.33
C ALA A 50 -23.63 4.84 6.49
N LEU A 51 -22.51 4.14 6.73
CA LEU A 51 -21.20 4.78 6.92
C LEU A 51 -20.78 5.61 5.71
N ILE A 52 -21.22 5.23 4.50
CA ILE A 52 -20.97 6.00 3.27
C ILE A 52 -21.62 7.40 3.30
N GLU A 53 -22.61 7.63 4.19
CA GLU A 53 -23.25 8.93 4.39
C GLU A 53 -22.52 9.80 5.41
N ASP A 54 -21.58 9.23 6.17
CA ASP A 54 -20.73 10.00 7.07
C ASP A 54 -19.79 10.92 6.29
N GLU A 55 -19.81 12.21 6.63
CA GLU A 55 -19.05 13.22 5.91
C GLU A 55 -17.53 13.00 6.03
N GLY A 56 -17.05 12.65 7.22
CA GLY A 56 -15.63 12.39 7.47
C GLY A 56 -15.12 11.18 6.67
N PHE A 57 -15.92 10.10 6.59
CA PHE A 57 -15.59 8.94 5.78
C PHE A 57 -15.56 9.31 4.28
N ARG A 58 -16.56 10.03 3.79
CA ARG A 58 -16.62 10.51 2.40
C ARG A 58 -15.44 11.39 2.01
N GLN A 59 -15.05 12.31 2.87
CA GLN A 59 -13.91 13.20 2.63
C GLN A 59 -12.60 12.38 2.50
N ARG A 60 -12.40 11.36 3.34
CA ARG A 60 -11.23 10.46 3.25
C ARG A 60 -11.23 9.65 1.96
N VAL A 61 -12.39 9.13 1.54
CA VAL A 61 -12.53 8.46 0.24
C VAL A 61 -12.15 9.40 -0.90
N ALA A 62 -12.74 10.59 -0.95
CA ALA A 62 -12.51 11.57 -2.01
C ALA A 62 -11.04 11.99 -2.08
N ARG A 63 -10.40 12.21 -0.94
CA ARG A 63 -8.97 12.51 -0.85
C ARG A 63 -8.12 11.38 -1.45
N LEU A 64 -8.37 10.14 -1.04
CA LEU A 64 -7.63 8.98 -1.55
C LEU A 64 -7.81 8.80 -3.06
N GLU A 65 -9.03 8.91 -3.57
CA GLU A 65 -9.30 8.82 -5.02
C GLU A 65 -8.55 9.91 -5.80
N THR A 66 -8.53 11.14 -5.28
CA THR A 66 -7.80 12.25 -5.88
C THR A 66 -6.30 12.01 -5.89
N GLU A 67 -5.72 11.57 -4.76
CA GLU A 67 -4.28 11.30 -4.66
C GLU A 67 -3.87 10.09 -5.52
N ILE A 68 -4.69 9.04 -5.60
CA ILE A 68 -4.47 7.89 -6.48
C ILE A 68 -4.45 8.35 -7.94
N LYS A 69 -5.40 9.20 -8.34
CA LYS A 69 -5.46 9.72 -9.70
C LYS A 69 -4.25 10.59 -10.05
N ALA A 70 -3.83 11.47 -9.15
CA ALA A 70 -2.65 12.29 -9.33
C ALA A 70 -1.37 11.44 -9.48
N LEU A 71 -1.25 10.37 -8.66
CA LEU A 71 -0.10 9.47 -8.73
C LEU A 71 -0.13 8.59 -9.98
N GLU A 72 -1.31 8.21 -10.48
CA GLU A 72 -1.48 7.51 -11.75
C GLU A 72 -0.93 8.34 -12.92
N LEU A 73 -1.28 9.63 -12.99
CA LEU A 73 -0.75 10.54 -14.00
C LEU A 73 0.78 10.70 -13.88
N THR A 74 1.29 10.76 -12.65
CA THR A 74 2.75 10.79 -12.41
C THR A 74 3.42 9.51 -12.89
N GLN A 75 2.83 8.35 -12.63
CA GLN A 75 3.33 7.05 -13.11
C GLN A 75 3.37 7.00 -14.63
N LEU A 76 2.29 7.45 -15.30
CA LEU A 76 2.24 7.50 -16.76
C LEU A 76 3.35 8.38 -17.32
N ARG A 77 3.62 9.54 -16.73
CA ARG A 77 4.72 10.43 -17.15
C ARG A 77 6.08 9.76 -17.00
N VAL A 78 6.35 9.10 -15.86
CA VAL A 78 7.63 8.39 -15.63
C VAL A 78 7.80 7.24 -16.63
N VAL A 79 6.76 6.47 -16.87
CA VAL A 79 6.80 5.32 -17.81
C VAL A 79 6.97 5.83 -19.25
N SER A 80 6.24 6.87 -19.66
CA SER A 80 6.35 7.46 -21.01
C SER A 80 7.74 8.04 -21.29
N ALA A 81 8.43 8.55 -20.26
CA ALA A 81 9.81 8.99 -20.34
C ALA A 81 10.83 7.82 -20.34
N GLY A 82 10.37 6.57 -20.38
CA GLY A 82 11.22 5.38 -20.38
C GLY A 82 11.82 5.03 -19.01
N GLY A 83 11.38 5.67 -17.93
CA GLY A 83 11.83 5.40 -16.56
C GLY A 83 13.31 5.73 -16.29
N LYS A 84 13.99 6.33 -17.25
CA LYS A 84 15.43 6.68 -17.18
C LYS A 84 15.66 8.11 -17.64
N ARG A 85 16.69 8.73 -17.10
CA ARG A 85 17.22 10.01 -17.57
C ARG A 85 18.05 9.83 -18.84
N ALA A 86 18.38 10.94 -19.50
CA ALA A 86 19.26 10.93 -20.68
C ALA A 86 20.65 10.33 -20.41
N ASP A 87 21.12 10.38 -19.16
CA ASP A 87 22.39 9.78 -18.70
C ASP A 87 22.26 8.27 -18.36
N GLY A 88 21.11 7.66 -18.64
CA GLY A 88 20.84 6.23 -18.39
C GLY A 88 20.52 5.88 -16.92
N LYS A 89 20.58 6.85 -16.00
CA LYS A 89 20.22 6.62 -14.59
C LYS A 89 18.70 6.55 -14.39
N PRO A 90 18.23 5.86 -13.35
CA PRO A 90 16.80 5.83 -13.01
C PRO A 90 16.26 7.26 -12.85
N ASP A 91 15.04 7.48 -13.36
CA ASP A 91 14.34 8.74 -13.15
C ASP A 91 14.07 8.93 -11.63
N PRO A 92 14.53 10.06 -11.04
CA PRO A 92 14.33 10.32 -9.60
C PRO A 92 12.84 10.39 -9.22
N PHE A 93 11.95 10.73 -10.16
CA PHE A 93 10.50 10.71 -9.92
C PHE A 93 9.94 9.31 -9.63
N SER A 94 10.67 8.24 -9.97
CA SER A 94 10.34 6.89 -9.51
C SER A 94 10.33 6.78 -7.97
N SER A 95 11.12 7.60 -7.28
CA SER A 95 11.09 7.69 -5.81
C SER A 95 9.79 8.31 -5.28
N ILE A 96 9.17 9.24 -6.01
CA ILE A 96 7.84 9.77 -5.67
C ILE A 96 6.80 8.66 -5.77
N LEU A 97 6.86 7.83 -6.82
CA LEU A 97 5.95 6.69 -6.98
C LEU A 97 6.04 5.73 -5.80
N LYS A 98 7.26 5.48 -5.30
CA LYS A 98 7.46 4.63 -4.13
C LYS A 98 6.92 5.27 -2.86
N ILE A 99 7.27 6.51 -2.56
CA ILE A 99 6.84 7.21 -1.34
C ILE A 99 5.31 7.31 -1.33
N LYS A 100 4.74 7.98 -2.31
CA LYS A 100 3.29 8.22 -2.36
C LYS A 100 2.49 6.93 -2.55
N GLY A 101 2.99 5.99 -3.36
CA GLY A 101 2.32 4.71 -3.56
C GLY A 101 2.22 3.89 -2.28
N THR A 102 3.25 3.86 -1.44
CA THR A 102 3.21 3.14 -0.16
C THR A 102 2.32 3.85 0.87
N GLU A 103 2.32 5.18 0.92
CA GLU A 103 1.41 5.96 1.75
C GLU A 103 -0.06 5.70 1.37
N LEU A 104 -0.38 5.68 0.08
CA LEU A 104 -1.73 5.38 -0.41
C LEU A 104 -2.16 3.94 -0.15
N GLN A 105 -1.24 2.97 -0.26
CA GLN A 105 -1.52 1.58 0.12
C GLN A 105 -1.88 1.47 1.61
N GLN A 106 -1.16 2.17 2.47
CA GLN A 106 -1.43 2.20 3.91
C GLN A 106 -2.77 2.86 4.21
N ALA A 107 -3.03 4.05 3.65
CA ALA A 107 -4.28 4.77 3.86
C ALA A 107 -5.51 4.03 3.30
N ALA A 108 -5.37 3.34 2.17
CA ALA A 108 -6.46 2.53 1.61
C ALA A 108 -6.81 1.32 2.50
N THR A 109 -5.82 0.68 3.15
CA THR A 109 -6.09 -0.39 4.12
C THR A 109 -6.67 0.14 5.44
N GLU A 110 -6.24 1.32 5.87
CA GLU A 110 -6.81 2.00 7.03
C GLU A 110 -8.30 2.32 6.81
N LEU A 111 -8.66 2.79 5.62
CA LEU A 111 -10.07 3.05 5.27
C LEU A 111 -10.94 1.78 5.38
N VAL A 112 -10.42 0.61 4.99
CA VAL A 112 -11.10 -0.68 5.16
C VAL A 112 -11.22 -1.05 6.64
N MET A 113 -10.17 -0.83 7.44
CA MET A 113 -10.21 -1.04 8.89
C MET A 113 -11.27 -0.19 9.57
N ASP A 114 -11.35 1.08 9.21
CA ASP A 114 -12.35 2.00 9.75
C ASP A 114 -13.78 1.56 9.40
N ALA A 115 -13.98 1.06 8.18
CA ALA A 115 -15.28 0.54 7.78
C ALA A 115 -15.65 -0.77 8.51
N ALA A 116 -14.67 -1.59 8.86
CA ALA A 116 -14.88 -2.79 9.66
C ALA A 116 -15.11 -2.48 11.15
N GLY A 117 -14.53 -1.36 11.63
CA GLY A 117 -14.64 -0.94 13.03
C GLY A 117 -14.17 -2.01 14.01
N PRO A 118 -14.90 -2.22 15.14
CA PRO A 118 -14.52 -3.21 16.15
C PRO A 118 -14.43 -4.65 15.63
N LEU A 119 -15.11 -4.97 14.54
CA LEU A 119 -15.09 -6.31 13.94
C LEU A 119 -13.75 -6.69 13.31
N ALA A 120 -12.87 -5.72 13.07
CA ALA A 120 -11.52 -5.96 12.58
C ALA A 120 -10.49 -6.23 13.70
N MET A 121 -10.85 -5.98 14.96
CA MET A 121 -9.92 -6.05 16.09
C MET A 121 -9.58 -7.48 16.57
N PRO A 122 -10.50 -8.47 16.54
CA PRO A 122 -10.18 -9.79 17.01
C PRO A 122 -9.14 -10.47 16.13
N ALA A 123 -8.08 -11.01 16.75
CA ALA A 123 -7.18 -11.97 16.10
C ALA A 123 -7.90 -13.32 16.05
N TRP A 124 -8.37 -13.69 14.87
CA TRP A 124 -9.18 -14.89 14.72
C TRP A 124 -8.30 -16.14 14.74
N ALA A 125 -8.73 -17.08 15.54
CA ALA A 125 -8.06 -18.34 15.82
C ALA A 125 -7.70 -19.16 14.56
N ARG A 126 -8.41 -18.99 13.46
CA ARG A 126 -8.09 -19.66 12.19
C ARG A 126 -6.72 -19.20 11.62
N GLU A 127 -6.39 -17.94 11.76
CA GLU A 127 -5.11 -17.37 11.33
C GLU A 127 -4.01 -17.66 12.35
N LEU A 128 -4.36 -17.64 13.64
CA LEU A 128 -3.48 -18.08 14.72
C LEU A 128 -3.14 -19.58 14.64
N ALA A 129 -4.11 -20.43 14.31
CA ALA A 129 -3.88 -21.86 14.10
C ALA A 129 -2.94 -22.13 12.91
N ALA A 130 -3.04 -21.35 11.83
CA ALA A 130 -2.13 -21.42 10.68
C ALA A 130 -0.69 -21.00 11.04
N LEU A 131 -0.51 -20.25 12.13
CA LEU A 131 0.80 -19.86 12.69
C LEU A 131 1.27 -20.80 13.83
N GLY A 132 0.60 -21.93 14.04
CA GLY A 132 0.95 -22.90 15.10
C GLY A 132 0.30 -22.61 16.45
N GLY A 133 -0.74 -21.77 16.49
CA GLY A 133 -1.57 -21.52 17.66
C GLY A 133 -2.60 -22.61 17.94
N GLU A 134 -3.40 -22.43 19.01
CA GLU A 134 -4.48 -23.36 19.35
C GLU A 134 -5.56 -23.39 18.25
N PRO A 135 -6.23 -24.53 18.03
CA PRO A 135 -7.32 -24.62 17.07
C PRO A 135 -8.45 -23.65 17.42
N PRO A 136 -9.15 -23.08 16.40
CA PRO A 136 -10.22 -22.14 16.65
C PRO A 136 -11.36 -22.76 17.46
N PRO A 137 -11.99 -22.00 18.36
CA PRO A 137 -13.20 -22.41 18.99
C PRO A 137 -14.30 -22.72 17.96
N ASN A 138 -15.22 -23.63 18.26
CA ASN A 138 -16.35 -23.96 17.38
C ASN A 138 -17.40 -22.81 17.27
N GLU A 139 -17.10 -21.66 17.79
CA GLU A 139 -17.99 -20.49 17.74
C GLU A 139 -17.86 -19.74 16.40
N PRO A 140 -18.99 -19.30 15.82
CA PRO A 140 -18.96 -18.50 14.61
C PRO A 140 -18.27 -17.15 14.87
N VAL A 141 -17.46 -16.73 13.91
CA VAL A 141 -16.82 -15.41 13.92
C VAL A 141 -17.90 -14.33 13.86
N PRO A 142 -17.95 -13.37 14.81
CA PRO A 142 -18.92 -12.28 14.73
C PRO A 142 -18.68 -11.39 13.52
N GLY A 143 -19.75 -11.07 12.81
CA GLY A 143 -19.70 -10.20 11.63
C GLY A 143 -19.37 -10.92 10.33
N PRO A 144 -19.21 -10.17 9.24
CA PRO A 144 -18.92 -10.71 7.93
C PRO A 144 -17.45 -11.17 7.82
N ASP A 145 -17.18 -12.21 7.05
CA ASP A 145 -15.84 -12.83 6.88
C ASP A 145 -14.73 -11.84 6.48
N TRP A 146 -15.07 -10.82 5.72
CA TRP A 146 -14.10 -9.81 5.29
C TRP A 146 -13.60 -8.94 6.46
N ALA A 147 -14.44 -8.70 7.48
CA ALA A 147 -14.09 -7.81 8.59
C ALA A 147 -12.94 -8.39 9.44
N ALA A 148 -13.01 -9.67 9.74
CA ALA A 148 -11.96 -10.39 10.49
C ALA A 148 -10.58 -10.36 9.76
N ARG A 149 -10.61 -10.23 8.44
CA ARG A 149 -9.39 -10.20 7.61
C ARG A 149 -8.86 -8.80 7.34
N ALA A 150 -9.57 -7.75 7.72
CA ALA A 150 -9.20 -6.36 7.42
C ALA A 150 -7.88 -5.95 8.09
N ALA A 151 -7.61 -6.45 9.30
CA ALA A 151 -6.39 -6.12 10.04
C ALA A 151 -5.10 -6.67 9.40
N VAL A 152 -5.15 -7.82 8.74
CA VAL A 152 -3.96 -8.47 8.15
C VAL A 152 -3.27 -7.59 7.12
N PRO A 153 -3.91 -7.12 6.04
CA PRO A 153 -3.27 -6.23 5.08
C PRO A 153 -2.92 -4.87 5.68
N TYR A 154 -3.70 -4.36 6.64
CA TYR A 154 -3.39 -3.12 7.35
C TYR A 154 -2.05 -3.22 8.09
N LEU A 155 -1.87 -4.24 8.91
CA LEU A 155 -0.63 -4.46 9.68
C LEU A 155 0.54 -4.78 8.76
N PHE A 156 0.38 -5.68 7.80
CA PHE A 156 1.43 -6.08 6.86
C PHE A 156 1.97 -4.89 6.06
N LEU A 157 1.11 -4.03 5.58
CA LEU A 157 1.51 -2.89 4.74
C LEU A 157 2.19 -1.75 5.51
N ARG A 158 2.27 -1.80 6.85
CA ARG A 158 3.17 -0.89 7.60
C ARG A 158 4.62 -1.03 7.12
N ALA A 159 5.03 -2.23 6.72
CA ALA A 159 6.35 -2.48 6.15
C ALA A 159 6.54 -1.89 4.73
N ALA A 160 5.49 -1.50 4.02
CA ALA A 160 5.58 -0.98 2.66
C ALA A 160 6.44 0.30 2.53
N SER A 161 6.43 1.15 3.56
CA SER A 161 7.27 2.35 3.64
C SER A 161 8.73 2.04 4.00
N ILE A 162 9.07 0.79 4.33
CA ILE A 162 10.39 0.36 4.80
C ILE A 162 11.12 -0.44 3.72
N TYR A 163 10.51 -1.52 3.21
CA TYR A 163 11.13 -2.37 2.20
C TYR A 163 11.25 -1.68 0.83
N GLY A 164 12.12 -2.20 -0.05
CA GLY A 164 12.38 -1.61 -1.37
C GLY A 164 13.08 -0.24 -1.28
N GLY A 165 13.79 0.02 -0.19
CA GLY A 165 14.35 1.31 0.20
C GLY A 165 13.34 2.18 0.95
N SER A 166 13.66 2.52 2.19
CA SER A 166 12.72 3.27 3.05
C SER A 166 12.34 4.63 2.44
N ASN A 167 11.21 5.19 2.88
CA ASN A 167 10.75 6.49 2.39
C ASN A 167 11.80 7.59 2.62
N GLU A 168 12.60 7.50 3.70
CA GLU A 168 13.72 8.41 4.00
C GLU A 168 14.82 8.31 2.96
N ILE A 169 15.21 7.08 2.59
CA ILE A 169 16.19 6.85 1.52
C ILE A 169 15.67 7.37 0.18
N GLN A 170 14.39 7.19 -0.12
CA GLN A 170 13.79 7.70 -1.35
C GLN A 170 13.77 9.24 -1.37
N LYS A 171 13.48 9.89 -0.24
CA LYS A 171 13.58 11.35 -0.09
C LYS A 171 15.01 11.84 -0.32
N ASN A 172 16.02 11.16 0.26
CA ASN A 172 17.43 11.49 0.04
C ASN A 172 17.83 11.36 -1.44
N ILE A 173 17.35 10.33 -2.13
CA ILE A 173 17.59 10.16 -3.58
C ILE A 173 17.00 11.33 -4.37
N LEU A 174 15.76 11.73 -4.07
CA LEU A 174 15.10 12.88 -4.68
C LEU A 174 15.87 14.17 -4.44
N THR A 175 16.22 14.44 -3.19
CA THR A 175 16.94 15.66 -2.79
C THR A 175 18.26 15.78 -3.55
N LYS A 176 19.07 14.72 -3.57
CA LYS A 176 20.34 14.71 -4.31
C LYS A 176 20.15 14.89 -5.83
N ALA A 177 19.14 14.25 -6.40
CA ALA A 177 18.96 14.25 -7.86
C ALA A 177 18.30 15.53 -8.39
N VAL A 178 17.45 16.19 -7.59
CA VAL A 178 16.65 17.37 -8.01
C VAL A 178 17.23 18.66 -7.47
N LEU A 179 17.72 18.67 -6.24
CA LEU A 179 18.22 19.88 -5.58
C LEU A 179 19.77 19.98 -5.60
N GLY A 180 20.47 18.89 -5.95
CA GLY A 180 21.93 18.88 -5.98
C GLY A 180 22.60 18.92 -4.58
N LEU A 181 21.87 18.54 -3.52
CA LEU A 181 22.34 18.56 -2.12
C LEU A 181 22.96 17.23 -1.71
#